data_e93626641b88f96e02ffcd004f02dc42
#
_entry.id   e93626641b88f96e02ffcd004f02dc42
#
_cell.length_a   1.000
_cell.length_b   1.000
_cell.length_c   1.000
_cell.angle_alpha   90.00
_cell.angle_beta   90.00
_cell.angle_gamma   90.00
#
_symmetry.space_group_name_H-M   'P 1'
#
loop_
_entity.id
_entity.type
_entity.pdbx_description
1 polymer ?
#
loop_
_entity_poly.entity_id
_entity_poly.type
_entity_poly.pdbx_seq_one_letter_code
_entity_poly.pdbx_strand_id
1 'polypeptide(L)'
;MRNFTIYLAALFCLLASKMIGQESFEKRAKEIATRIEKITKEEKAALKEEIEAVNLQLQAGTITKEKADEKKKVLAEARAINIEARVAKEQEQLNELVQLKVDGKIKEQDSSRTLVIHWDDDFIFRNKKNEKKFKEKKFGEK
;
A
#
# COMPACT_ATOMS: atom_id res chain seq x y z
N MET A 1 -48.62 -32.64 9.37
CA MET A 1 -47.58 -32.59 8.32
C MET A 1 -47.26 -31.15 7.84
N ARG A 2 -48.21 -30.21 7.98
CA ARG A 2 -48.04 -28.82 7.49
C ARG A 2 -47.00 -27.97 8.27
N ASN A 3 -46.70 -28.30 9.51
CA ASN A 3 -45.73 -27.61 10.33
C ASN A 3 -44.28 -28.10 10.10
N PHE A 4 -44.11 -29.35 9.66
CA PHE A 4 -42.79 -29.89 9.37
C PHE A 4 -42.09 -29.23 8.17
N THR A 5 -42.87 -28.87 7.13
CA THR A 5 -42.37 -28.16 5.95
C THR A 5 -41.91 -26.76 6.30
N ILE A 6 -42.58 -26.06 7.25
CA ILE A 6 -42.23 -24.73 7.71
C ILE A 6 -40.91 -24.78 8.50
N TYR A 7 -40.69 -25.76 9.36
CA TYR A 7 -39.43 -25.94 10.08
C TYR A 7 -38.29 -26.31 9.16
N LEU A 8 -38.55 -27.16 8.14
CA LEU A 8 -37.55 -27.51 7.14
C LEU A 8 -37.14 -26.28 6.29
N ALA A 9 -38.10 -25.45 5.88
CA ALA A 9 -37.83 -24.19 5.15
C ALA A 9 -37.06 -23.21 6.02
N ALA A 10 -37.41 -23.04 7.30
CA ALA A 10 -36.69 -22.17 8.22
C ALA A 10 -35.25 -22.65 8.47
N LEU A 11 -35.04 -23.99 8.61
CA LEU A 11 -33.73 -24.56 8.74
C LEU A 11 -32.87 -24.34 7.49
N PHE A 12 -33.47 -24.46 6.29
CA PHE A 12 -32.79 -24.21 5.02
C PHE A 12 -32.40 -22.72 4.84
N CYS A 13 -33.24 -21.78 5.29
CA CYS A 13 -32.91 -20.34 5.30
C CYS A 13 -31.77 -20.01 6.28
N LEU A 14 -31.68 -20.69 7.43
CA LEU A 14 -30.58 -20.52 8.40
C LEU A 14 -29.25 -21.08 7.88
N LEU A 15 -29.30 -22.12 7.05
CA LEU A 15 -28.09 -22.66 6.40
C LEU A 15 -27.62 -21.79 5.22
N ALA A 16 -28.54 -21.17 4.49
CA ALA A 16 -28.22 -20.29 3.37
C ALA A 16 -27.57 -18.97 3.81
N SER A 17 -27.87 -18.48 5.00
CA SER A 17 -27.30 -17.23 5.52
C SER A 17 -25.81 -17.31 5.89
N LYS A 18 -25.21 -18.49 5.97
CA LYS A 18 -23.77 -18.67 6.22
C LYS A 18 -22.91 -18.69 4.94
N MET A 19 -23.52 -18.65 3.77
CA MET A 19 -22.78 -18.62 2.49
C MET A 19 -22.59 -17.21 1.91
N ILE A 20 -23.06 -16.16 2.59
CA ILE A 20 -22.84 -14.78 2.12
C ILE A 20 -21.45 -14.34 2.54
N GLY A 21 -20.50 -14.45 1.61
CA GLY A 21 -19.38 -13.52 1.49
C GLY A 21 -18.15 -13.79 2.35
N GLN A 22 -17.61 -14.99 2.40
CA GLN A 22 -16.17 -15.10 2.67
C GLN A 22 -15.42 -14.73 1.38
N GLU A 23 -15.11 -13.44 1.23
CA GLU A 23 -14.18 -13.01 0.19
C GLU A 23 -12.88 -13.81 0.32
N SER A 24 -12.41 -14.35 -0.81
CA SER A 24 -11.20 -15.16 -0.82
C SER A 24 -10.01 -14.31 -0.32
N PHE A 25 -9.08 -14.96 0.37
CA PHE A 25 -7.82 -14.33 0.79
C PHE A 25 -7.18 -13.54 -0.35
N GLU A 26 -7.12 -14.13 -1.53
CA GLU A 26 -6.51 -13.54 -2.73
C GLU A 26 -7.17 -12.23 -3.13
N LYS A 27 -8.51 -12.17 -3.11
CA LYS A 27 -9.25 -10.94 -3.46
C LYS A 27 -8.92 -9.82 -2.47
N ARG A 28 -8.97 -10.10 -1.16
CA ARG A 28 -8.67 -9.13 -0.11
C ARG A 28 -7.20 -8.67 -0.15
N ALA A 29 -6.26 -9.60 -0.36
CA ALA A 29 -4.84 -9.30 -0.50
C ALA A 29 -4.58 -8.42 -1.74
N LYS A 30 -5.24 -8.70 -2.86
CA LYS A 30 -5.15 -7.90 -4.08
C LYS A 30 -5.72 -6.50 -3.88
N GLU A 31 -6.82 -6.36 -3.16
CA GLU A 31 -7.40 -5.07 -2.84
C GLU A 31 -6.45 -4.22 -1.97
N ILE A 32 -5.79 -4.83 -0.98
CA ILE A 32 -4.78 -4.16 -0.16
C ILE A 32 -3.61 -3.70 -1.03
N ALA A 33 -3.08 -4.58 -1.89
CA ALA A 33 -2.00 -4.23 -2.81
C ALA A 33 -2.39 -3.06 -3.73
N THR A 34 -3.60 -3.08 -4.28
CA THR A 34 -4.12 -1.98 -5.13
C THR A 34 -4.24 -0.67 -4.35
N ARG A 35 -4.63 -0.71 -3.06
CA ARG A 35 -4.67 0.50 -2.22
C ARG A 35 -3.28 1.07 -1.95
N ILE A 36 -2.29 0.21 -1.69
CA ILE A 36 -0.89 0.63 -1.51
C ILE A 36 -0.36 1.32 -2.78
N GLU A 37 -0.60 0.72 -3.94
CA GLU A 37 -0.21 1.29 -5.22
C GLU A 37 -0.89 2.66 -5.45
N LYS A 38 -2.19 2.75 -5.18
CA LYS A 38 -2.96 3.99 -5.29
C LYS A 38 -2.41 5.08 -4.36
N ILE A 39 -2.13 4.76 -3.09
CA ILE A 39 -1.51 5.69 -2.13
C ILE A 39 -0.22 6.26 -2.69
N THR A 40 0.67 5.39 -3.15
CA THR A 40 1.96 5.80 -3.71
C THR A 40 1.80 6.70 -4.93
N LYS A 41 0.86 6.39 -5.80
CA LYS A 41 0.56 7.18 -7.01
C LYS A 41 -0.01 8.56 -6.67
N GLU A 42 -0.93 8.64 -5.71
CA GLU A 42 -1.54 9.89 -5.25
C GLU A 42 -0.49 10.83 -4.64
N GLU A 43 0.34 10.32 -3.74
CA GLU A 43 1.36 11.14 -3.07
C GLU A 43 2.46 11.60 -4.05
N LYS A 44 2.84 10.75 -5.01
CA LYS A 44 3.76 11.15 -6.09
C LYS A 44 3.17 12.23 -7.00
N ALA A 45 1.88 12.14 -7.32
CA ALA A 45 1.20 13.16 -8.12
C ALA A 45 1.14 14.50 -7.37
N ALA A 46 0.76 14.47 -6.09
CA ALA A 46 0.73 15.66 -5.25
C ALA A 46 2.14 16.30 -5.10
N LEU A 47 3.19 15.48 -4.91
CA LEU A 47 4.57 15.98 -4.88
C LEU A 47 4.94 16.69 -6.19
N LYS A 48 4.54 16.14 -7.33
CA LYS A 48 4.82 16.73 -8.64
C LYS A 48 4.18 18.11 -8.76
N GLU A 49 2.92 18.25 -8.37
CA GLU A 49 2.21 19.55 -8.39
C GLU A 49 2.85 20.57 -7.45
N GLU A 50 3.23 20.15 -6.25
CA GLU A 50 3.92 21.03 -5.29
C GLU A 50 5.30 21.48 -5.79
N ILE A 51 6.07 20.58 -6.40
CA ILE A 51 7.37 20.93 -7.02
C ILE A 51 7.19 21.89 -8.17
N GLU A 52 6.14 21.71 -8.97
CA GLU A 52 5.84 22.64 -10.09
C GLU A 52 5.48 24.03 -9.58
N ALA A 53 4.69 24.13 -8.51
CA ALA A 53 4.41 25.40 -7.86
C ALA A 53 5.68 26.10 -7.33
N VAL A 54 6.64 25.36 -6.76
CA VAL A 54 7.93 25.90 -6.33
C VAL A 54 8.77 26.38 -7.53
N ASN A 55 8.74 25.63 -8.65
CA ASN A 55 9.44 26.03 -9.87
C ASN A 55 8.87 27.33 -10.46
N LEU A 56 7.55 27.52 -10.44
CA LEU A 56 6.92 28.76 -10.87
C LEU A 56 7.34 29.95 -9.99
N GLN A 57 7.43 29.76 -8.67
CA GLN A 57 7.93 30.79 -7.75
C GLN A 57 9.39 31.17 -8.04
N LEU A 58 10.22 30.19 -8.40
CA LEU A 58 11.61 30.42 -8.79
C LEU A 58 11.70 31.20 -10.12
N GLN A 59 10.91 30.78 -11.12
CA GLN A 59 10.85 31.46 -12.42
C GLN A 59 10.35 32.91 -12.31
N ALA A 60 9.38 33.14 -11.42
CA ALA A 60 8.88 34.50 -11.13
C ALA A 60 9.86 35.36 -10.30
N GLY A 61 11.01 34.82 -9.90
CA GLY A 61 12.00 35.51 -9.08
C GLY A 61 11.55 35.79 -7.64
N THR A 62 10.46 35.18 -7.16
CA THR A 62 9.93 35.39 -5.81
C THR A 62 10.70 34.65 -4.74
N ILE A 63 11.46 33.63 -5.13
CA ILE A 63 12.35 32.85 -4.24
C ILE A 63 13.71 32.65 -4.93
N THR A 64 14.77 32.48 -4.12
CA THR A 64 16.10 32.11 -4.62
C THR A 64 16.18 30.62 -4.94
N LYS A 65 17.19 30.22 -5.69
CA LYS A 65 17.43 28.82 -6.05
C LYS A 65 17.62 27.95 -4.80
N GLU A 66 18.39 28.41 -3.83
CA GLU A 66 18.66 27.70 -2.57
C GLU A 66 17.36 27.46 -1.79
N LYS A 67 16.50 28.48 -1.69
CA LYS A 67 15.18 28.34 -1.06
C LYS A 67 14.25 27.41 -1.81
N ALA A 68 14.34 27.39 -3.14
CA ALA A 68 13.55 26.45 -3.96
C ALA A 68 13.99 25.00 -3.71
N ASP A 69 15.31 24.75 -3.67
CA ASP A 69 15.85 23.41 -3.43
C ASP A 69 15.54 22.92 -2.01
N GLU A 70 15.62 23.80 -1.01
CA GLU A 70 15.22 23.48 0.37
C GLU A 70 13.73 23.14 0.46
N LYS A 71 12.84 23.96 -0.15
CA LYS A 71 11.40 23.66 -0.18
C LYS A 71 11.09 22.34 -0.84
N LYS A 72 11.70 22.03 -1.99
CA LYS A 72 11.50 20.74 -2.69
C LYS A 72 11.93 19.56 -1.82
N LYS A 73 13.03 19.69 -1.08
CA LYS A 73 13.50 18.67 -0.16
C LYS A 73 12.49 18.42 0.96
N VAL A 74 12.02 19.48 1.61
CA VAL A 74 11.01 19.38 2.69
C VAL A 74 9.70 18.76 2.17
N LEU A 75 9.24 19.14 0.98
CA LEU A 75 8.05 18.56 0.35
C LEU A 75 8.25 17.05 0.06
N ALA A 76 9.41 16.66 -0.46
CA ALA A 76 9.70 15.26 -0.74
C ALA A 76 9.76 14.42 0.56
N GLU A 77 10.38 14.95 1.62
CA GLU A 77 10.42 14.30 2.94
C GLU A 77 9.01 14.15 3.53
N ALA A 78 8.19 15.20 3.48
CA ALA A 78 6.82 15.17 3.97
C ALA A 78 5.97 14.13 3.23
N ARG A 79 6.10 14.05 1.89
CA ARG A 79 5.38 13.04 1.09
C ARG A 79 5.88 11.62 1.35
N ALA A 80 7.18 11.43 1.56
CA ALA A 80 7.73 10.13 1.94
C ALA A 80 7.16 9.65 3.28
N ILE A 81 7.11 10.50 4.29
CA ILE A 81 6.50 10.20 5.59
C ILE A 81 5.02 9.85 5.45
N ASN A 82 4.27 10.58 4.62
CA ASN A 82 2.86 10.29 4.37
C ASN A 82 2.66 8.93 3.69
N ILE A 83 3.51 8.59 2.71
CA ILE A 83 3.48 7.27 2.05
C ILE A 83 3.74 6.18 3.10
N GLU A 84 4.81 6.31 3.87
CA GLU A 84 5.18 5.31 4.90
C GLU A 84 4.04 5.11 5.91
N ALA A 85 3.46 6.18 6.45
CA ALA A 85 2.39 6.11 7.42
C ALA A 85 1.10 5.47 6.85
N ARG A 86 0.75 5.78 5.60
CA ARG A 86 -0.44 5.23 4.93
C ARG A 86 -0.22 3.77 4.54
N VAL A 87 0.96 3.44 4.01
CA VAL A 87 1.32 2.07 3.62
C VAL A 87 1.44 1.16 4.83
N ALA A 88 1.98 1.64 5.96
CA ALA A 88 2.07 0.85 7.19
C ALA A 88 0.70 0.34 7.67
N LYS A 89 -0.34 1.17 7.56
CA LYS A 89 -1.72 0.75 7.89
C LYS A 89 -2.23 -0.37 6.99
N GLU A 90 -1.94 -0.30 5.70
CA GLU A 90 -2.34 -1.34 4.75
C GLU A 90 -1.55 -2.64 4.98
N GLN A 91 -0.27 -2.53 5.34
CA GLN A 91 0.56 -3.68 5.71
C GLN A 91 0.06 -4.37 6.98
N GLU A 92 -0.39 -3.60 7.98
CA GLU A 92 -1.01 -4.15 9.18
C GLU A 92 -2.25 -4.99 8.81
N GLN A 93 -3.15 -4.45 7.96
CA GLN A 93 -4.31 -5.19 7.47
C GLN A 93 -3.92 -6.46 6.70
N LEU A 94 -2.84 -6.40 5.92
CA LEU A 94 -2.33 -7.58 5.21
C LEU A 94 -1.80 -8.63 6.19
N ASN A 95 -1.08 -8.22 7.22
CA ASN A 95 -0.59 -9.11 8.27
C ASN A 95 -1.75 -9.79 9.03
N GLU A 96 -2.78 -9.02 9.41
CA GLU A 96 -3.99 -9.58 10.02
C GLU A 96 -4.67 -10.60 9.10
N LEU A 97 -4.77 -10.28 7.81
CA LEU A 97 -5.35 -11.17 6.81
C LEU A 97 -4.56 -12.48 6.68
N VAL A 98 -3.22 -12.39 6.71
CA VAL A 98 -2.32 -13.55 6.69
C VAL A 98 -2.52 -14.40 7.95
N GLN A 99 -2.63 -13.80 9.13
CA GLN A 99 -2.90 -14.51 10.38
C GLN A 99 -4.24 -15.26 10.32
N LEU A 100 -5.28 -14.60 9.83
CA LEU A 100 -6.59 -15.23 9.64
C LEU A 100 -6.54 -16.45 8.70
N LYS A 101 -5.68 -16.40 7.68
CA LYS A 101 -5.43 -17.52 6.77
C LYS A 101 -4.69 -18.66 7.49
N VAL A 102 -3.62 -18.35 8.22
CA VAL A 102 -2.83 -19.32 9.00
C VAL A 102 -3.69 -20.00 10.06
N ASP A 103 -4.58 -19.25 10.72
CA ASP A 103 -5.52 -19.77 11.73
C ASP A 103 -6.66 -20.62 11.10
N GLY A 104 -6.70 -20.79 9.78
CA GLY A 104 -7.75 -21.55 9.09
C GLY A 104 -9.13 -20.88 9.12
N LYS A 105 -9.20 -19.60 9.51
CA LYS A 105 -10.45 -18.83 9.56
C LYS A 105 -10.94 -18.37 8.19
N ILE A 106 -10.06 -18.37 7.18
CA ILE A 106 -10.37 -18.07 5.79
C ILE A 106 -10.24 -19.36 4.98
N LYS A 107 -11.35 -19.83 4.42
CA LYS A 107 -11.35 -20.99 3.52
C LYS A 107 -10.76 -20.59 2.18
N GLU A 108 -9.80 -21.34 1.68
CA GLU A 108 -9.32 -21.23 0.31
C GLU A 108 -10.42 -21.67 -0.65
N GLN A 109 -10.76 -20.82 -1.58
CA GLN A 109 -11.44 -21.26 -2.79
C GLN A 109 -10.33 -21.77 -3.71
N ASP A 110 -10.39 -23.06 -4.01
CA ASP A 110 -9.41 -23.84 -4.76
C ASP A 110 -9.14 -23.16 -6.12
N SER A 111 -8.18 -22.27 -6.16
CA SER A 111 -7.63 -21.73 -7.40
C SER A 111 -6.11 -21.75 -7.28
N SER A 112 -5.52 -22.76 -7.93
CA SER A 112 -4.07 -23.01 -8.06
C SER A 112 -3.34 -21.90 -8.85
N ARG A 113 -3.58 -20.63 -8.52
CA ARG A 113 -2.83 -19.49 -9.03
C ARG A 113 -2.05 -18.87 -7.90
N THR A 114 -0.77 -19.19 -7.85
CA THR A 114 0.21 -18.52 -6.99
C THR A 114 0.16 -17.03 -7.28
N LEU A 115 -0.26 -16.24 -6.30
CA LEU A 115 -0.27 -14.78 -6.36
C LEU A 115 1.18 -14.31 -6.22
N VAL A 116 1.86 -14.07 -7.34
CA VAL A 116 3.17 -13.43 -7.34
C VAL A 116 2.93 -11.93 -7.18
N ILE A 117 3.05 -11.44 -5.96
CA ILE A 117 3.08 -10.00 -5.70
C ILE A 117 4.46 -9.51 -6.13
N HIS A 118 4.52 -8.90 -7.29
CA HIS A 118 5.74 -8.24 -7.78
C HIS A 118 5.82 -6.88 -7.10
N TRP A 119 6.57 -6.82 -6.00
CA TRP A 119 6.97 -5.55 -5.41
C TRP A 119 8.06 -5.00 -6.33
N ASP A 120 7.82 -3.83 -6.92
CA ASP A 120 8.89 -3.11 -7.62
C ASP A 120 10.00 -2.80 -6.62
N ASP A 121 10.99 -3.68 -6.56
CA ASP A 121 12.20 -3.58 -5.72
C ASP A 121 13.02 -2.31 -5.98
N ASP A 122 12.73 -1.59 -7.06
CA ASP A 122 13.46 -0.38 -7.45
C ASP A 122 13.34 0.77 -6.45
N PHE A 123 12.31 0.80 -5.62
CA PHE A 123 12.12 1.91 -4.67
C PHE A 123 12.92 1.71 -3.37
N ILE A 124 13.02 0.48 -2.87
CA ILE A 124 13.70 0.17 -1.60
C ILE A 124 15.21 0.05 -1.79
N PHE A 125 15.67 -0.49 -2.93
CA PHE A 125 17.10 -0.69 -3.19
C PHE A 125 17.84 0.56 -3.66
N ARG A 126 17.15 1.54 -4.25
CA ARG A 126 17.78 2.80 -4.66
C ARG A 126 18.32 3.60 -3.47
N ASN A 127 17.64 3.54 -2.33
CA ASN A 127 18.09 4.23 -1.10
C ASN A 127 19.31 3.55 -0.47
N LYS A 128 19.37 2.21 -0.48
CA LYS A 128 20.51 1.44 0.10
C LYS A 128 21.78 1.55 -0.74
N LYS A 129 21.63 1.72 -2.07
CA LYS A 129 22.80 1.88 -2.98
C LYS A 129 23.44 3.27 -2.87
N ASN A 130 22.64 4.29 -2.56
CA ASN A 130 23.15 5.65 -2.33
C ASN A 130 23.83 5.79 -0.97
N GLU A 131 23.39 5.08 0.06
CA GLU A 131 24.07 5.06 1.37
C GLU A 131 25.46 4.41 1.29
N LYS A 132 25.62 3.33 0.53
CA LYS A 132 26.94 2.69 0.33
C LYS A 132 27.89 3.62 -0.43
N LYS A 133 27.43 4.28 -1.51
CA LYS A 133 28.26 5.24 -2.25
C LYS A 133 28.66 6.45 -1.41
N PHE A 134 27.81 6.90 -0.49
CA PHE A 134 28.11 8.01 0.39
C PHE A 134 29.14 7.64 1.46
N LYS A 135 29.09 6.42 1.99
CA LYS A 135 30.08 5.93 2.97
C LYS A 135 31.46 5.66 2.34
N GLU A 136 31.50 5.13 1.12
CA GLU A 136 32.78 4.90 0.41
C GLU A 136 33.49 6.21 0.05
N LYS A 137 32.75 7.28 -0.29
CA LYS A 137 33.35 8.58 -0.62
C LYS A 137 33.94 9.30 0.60
N LYS A 138 33.49 8.98 1.81
CA LYS A 138 33.95 9.63 3.06
C LYS A 138 35.18 8.99 3.67
N PHE A 139 35.59 7.79 3.23
CA PHE A 139 36.75 7.06 3.74
C PHE A 139 37.89 6.92 2.75
N GLY A 140 37.84 7.56 1.57
CA GLY A 140 38.83 7.47 0.51
C GLY A 140 39.80 8.65 0.39
N GLU A 141 39.73 9.65 1.29
CA GLU A 141 40.71 10.74 1.33
C GLU A 141 41.52 10.70 2.62
N LYS A 142 42.65 9.98 2.55
CA LYS A 142 43.87 10.20 3.33
C LYS A 142 45.04 10.09 2.41
#